data_2bfefceec9eba2a207304533132b476c
#
_entry.id   2bfefceec9eba2a207304533132b476c
#
_cell.length_a   1.000
_cell.length_b   1.000
_cell.length_c   1.000
_cell.angle_alpha   90.00
_cell.angle_beta   90.00
_cell.angle_gamma   90.00
#
_symmetry.space_group_name_H-M   'P 1'
#
loop_
_entity.id
_entity.type
_entity.pdbx_description
1 polymer ?
#
loop_
_entity_poly.entity_id
_entity_poly.type
_entity_poly.pdbx_seq_one_letter_code
_entity_poly.pdbx_strand_id
1 'polypeptide(L)'
;FHHGNWQRIYAAKDNKTLSIGLVISALIIFIIVYFIGYSGLVSISLYAMDDPDLTFVKLFGLLETSFIKYIFVILATSLVLSSIDTLINAINSQIVSLSTSYSLKSSSNLYFINVFLVAVFILSSQGYNVLYVFLIADLICCCLVLPFLLGLFGFNITTKQIYIISFLSLLLGILIFPDPSYSKNILSDFLNINFTFINNYKLFSSFLVPILFSTILTLLMKKNGIYWSIFIMI
;
A
#
# COMPACT_ATOMS: atom_id res chain seq x y z
N PHE A 1 4.87 3.94 -3.61
CA PHE A 1 5.92 4.12 -2.58
C PHE A 1 6.70 2.85 -2.25
N HIS A 2 6.65 1.85 -3.11
CA HIS A 2 7.41 0.61 -2.91
C HIS A 2 8.90 0.87 -3.11
N HIS A 3 9.69 0.78 -2.02
CA HIS A 3 11.12 1.11 -2.03
C HIS A 3 11.92 0.28 -3.05
N GLY A 4 11.57 -0.99 -3.25
CA GLY A 4 12.19 -1.85 -4.26
C GLY A 4 12.04 -1.33 -5.70
N ASN A 5 10.96 -0.62 -6.02
CA ASN A 5 10.79 0.01 -7.33
C ASN A 5 11.74 1.22 -7.49
N TRP A 6 11.90 2.02 -6.44
CA TRP A 6 12.85 3.13 -6.44
C TRP A 6 14.29 2.65 -6.61
N GLN A 7 14.69 1.57 -5.93
CA GLN A 7 16.03 0.98 -6.11
C GLN A 7 16.29 0.58 -7.57
N ARG A 8 15.30 -0.01 -8.24
CA ARG A 8 15.41 -0.36 -9.68
C ARG A 8 15.53 0.87 -10.58
N ILE A 9 14.79 1.94 -10.27
CA ILE A 9 14.86 3.21 -11.00
C ILE A 9 16.27 3.81 -10.87
N TYR A 10 16.82 3.85 -9.65
CA TYR A 10 18.18 4.38 -9.42
C TYR A 10 19.28 3.49 -10.00
N ALA A 11 19.04 2.19 -10.16
CA ALA A 11 20.00 1.26 -10.77
C ALA A 11 20.01 1.32 -12.30
N ALA A 12 19.11 2.06 -12.93
CA ALA A 12 19.07 2.19 -14.40
C ALA A 12 20.31 2.93 -14.91
N LYS A 13 20.90 2.42 -16.00
CA LYS A 13 22.11 2.96 -16.61
C LYS A 13 21.95 4.42 -17.07
N ASP A 14 20.82 4.73 -17.67
CA ASP A 14 20.49 6.04 -18.23
C ASP A 14 18.97 6.25 -18.31
N ASN A 15 18.55 7.50 -18.49
CA ASN A 15 17.14 7.86 -18.58
C ASN A 15 16.43 7.24 -19.81
N LYS A 16 17.15 7.00 -20.90
CA LYS A 16 16.59 6.39 -22.11
C LYS A 16 16.25 4.93 -21.85
N THR A 17 17.18 4.17 -21.26
CA THR A 17 16.98 2.78 -20.87
C THR A 17 15.83 2.66 -19.85
N LEU A 18 15.77 3.59 -18.89
CA LEU A 18 14.69 3.65 -17.91
C LEU A 18 13.33 3.86 -18.58
N SER A 19 13.20 4.85 -19.47
CA SER A 19 11.95 5.14 -20.17
C SER A 19 11.47 3.97 -21.03
N ILE A 20 12.39 3.36 -21.80
CA ILE A 20 12.06 2.19 -22.62
C ILE A 20 11.62 1.02 -21.74
N GLY A 21 12.35 0.75 -20.65
CA GLY A 21 12.03 -0.31 -19.71
C GLY A 21 10.66 -0.11 -19.06
N LEU A 22 10.32 1.12 -18.65
CA LEU A 22 9.02 1.44 -18.07
C LEU A 22 7.88 1.24 -19.07
N VAL A 23 8.03 1.68 -20.33
CA VAL A 23 7.00 1.50 -21.36
C VAL A 23 6.76 0.02 -21.66
N ILE A 24 7.85 -0.76 -21.85
CA ILE A 24 7.73 -2.21 -22.12
C ILE A 24 7.09 -2.90 -20.92
N SER A 25 7.53 -2.60 -19.70
CA SER A 25 6.95 -3.17 -18.48
C SER A 25 5.46 -2.85 -18.34
N ALA A 26 5.06 -1.59 -18.62
CA ALA A 26 3.67 -1.18 -18.56
C ALA A 26 2.80 -1.95 -19.56
N LEU A 27 3.28 -2.16 -20.78
CA LEU A 27 2.55 -2.95 -21.79
C LEU A 27 2.39 -4.41 -21.36
N ILE A 28 3.47 -5.04 -20.86
CA ILE A 28 3.43 -6.43 -20.40
C ILE A 28 2.47 -6.58 -19.23
N ILE A 29 2.56 -5.69 -18.23
CA ILE A 29 1.69 -5.71 -17.05
C ILE A 29 0.23 -5.51 -17.48
N PHE A 30 -0.05 -4.57 -18.39
CA PHE A 30 -1.39 -4.34 -18.89
C PHE A 30 -2.00 -5.61 -19.49
N ILE A 31 -1.24 -6.32 -20.34
CA ILE A 31 -1.68 -7.58 -20.96
C ILE A 31 -1.96 -8.63 -19.89
N ILE A 32 -1.05 -8.82 -18.94
CA ILE A 32 -1.20 -9.82 -17.87
C ILE A 32 -2.43 -9.52 -17.00
N VAL A 33 -2.57 -8.27 -16.54
CA VAL A 33 -3.70 -7.85 -15.70
C VAL A 33 -5.03 -7.99 -16.45
N TYR A 34 -5.06 -7.65 -17.73
CA TYR A 34 -6.24 -7.83 -18.57
C TYR A 34 -6.68 -9.29 -18.65
N PHE A 35 -5.73 -10.21 -18.93
CA PHE A 35 -6.07 -11.65 -19.02
C PHE A 35 -6.48 -12.24 -17.67
N ILE A 36 -5.81 -11.87 -16.57
CA ILE A 36 -6.19 -12.33 -15.23
C ILE A 36 -7.59 -11.82 -14.86
N GLY A 37 -7.85 -10.52 -15.06
CA GLY A 37 -9.15 -9.92 -14.78
C GLY A 37 -10.27 -10.52 -15.62
N TYR A 38 -10.03 -10.69 -16.93
CA TYR A 38 -11.00 -11.32 -17.82
C TYR A 38 -11.31 -12.77 -17.43
N SER A 39 -10.28 -13.56 -17.11
CA SER A 39 -10.46 -14.95 -16.65
C SER A 39 -11.22 -15.03 -15.32
N GLY A 40 -11.00 -14.08 -14.40
CA GLY A 40 -11.79 -13.96 -13.18
C GLY A 40 -13.28 -13.70 -13.44
N LEU A 41 -13.59 -12.74 -14.33
CA LEU A 41 -14.98 -12.44 -14.72
C LEU A 41 -15.68 -13.65 -15.39
N VAL A 42 -14.99 -14.34 -16.29
CA VAL A 42 -15.50 -15.56 -16.93
C VAL A 42 -15.76 -16.63 -15.87
N SER A 43 -14.88 -16.81 -14.91
CA SER A 43 -15.04 -17.78 -13.84
C SER A 43 -16.26 -17.50 -12.97
N ILE A 44 -16.51 -16.25 -12.60
CA ILE A 44 -17.71 -15.87 -11.84
C ILE A 44 -18.98 -16.18 -12.64
N SER A 45 -18.98 -15.84 -13.94
CA SER A 45 -20.16 -16.00 -14.78
C SER A 45 -20.53 -17.46 -15.07
N LEU A 46 -19.52 -18.33 -15.23
CA LEU A 46 -19.74 -19.75 -15.57
C LEU A 46 -19.96 -20.64 -14.36
N TYR A 47 -19.33 -20.35 -13.22
CA TYR A 47 -19.30 -21.26 -12.07
C TYR A 47 -19.99 -20.70 -10.83
N ALA A 48 -20.65 -19.53 -10.91
CA ALA A 48 -21.37 -18.89 -9.79
C ALA A 48 -20.56 -18.93 -8.48
N MET A 49 -19.30 -18.52 -8.54
CA MET A 49 -18.40 -18.59 -7.38
C MET A 49 -18.74 -17.50 -6.37
N ASP A 50 -18.95 -17.90 -5.10
CA ASP A 50 -19.33 -17.02 -4.01
C ASP A 50 -18.20 -16.08 -3.54
N ASP A 51 -16.94 -16.41 -3.86
CA ASP A 51 -15.76 -15.75 -3.32
C ASP A 51 -14.93 -15.10 -4.45
N PRO A 52 -15.12 -13.78 -4.70
CA PRO A 52 -14.46 -13.08 -5.80
C PRO A 52 -12.93 -13.09 -5.71
N ASP A 53 -12.37 -13.07 -4.49
CA ASP A 53 -10.93 -12.94 -4.25
C ASP A 53 -10.17 -14.20 -4.68
N LEU A 54 -10.82 -15.36 -4.65
CA LEU A 54 -10.23 -16.64 -5.00
C LEU A 54 -10.64 -17.17 -6.37
N THR A 55 -11.42 -16.42 -7.12
CA THR A 55 -12.04 -16.86 -8.38
C THR A 55 -11.01 -17.34 -9.40
N PHE A 56 -9.93 -16.57 -9.59
CA PHE A 56 -8.84 -16.94 -10.50
C PHE A 56 -8.15 -18.25 -10.08
N VAL A 57 -7.88 -18.42 -8.79
CA VAL A 57 -7.23 -19.64 -8.26
C VAL A 57 -8.15 -20.86 -8.37
N LYS A 58 -9.43 -20.69 -8.05
CA LYS A 58 -10.46 -21.72 -8.16
C LYS A 58 -10.61 -22.24 -9.61
N LEU A 59 -10.43 -21.35 -10.61
CA LEU A 59 -10.46 -21.74 -12.01
C LEU A 59 -9.44 -22.84 -12.32
N PHE A 60 -8.22 -22.73 -11.77
CA PHE A 60 -7.20 -23.77 -11.94
C PHE A 60 -7.53 -25.06 -11.18
N GLY A 61 -8.29 -24.96 -10.10
CA GLY A 61 -8.81 -26.12 -9.37
C GLY A 61 -9.76 -26.99 -10.21
N LEU A 62 -10.50 -26.38 -11.13
CA LEU A 62 -11.48 -27.04 -12.02
C LEU A 62 -10.84 -27.76 -13.20
N LEU A 63 -9.57 -27.47 -13.51
CA LEU A 63 -8.88 -28.18 -14.59
C LEU A 63 -8.73 -29.68 -14.25
N GLU A 64 -9.06 -30.55 -15.18
CA GLU A 64 -8.93 -32.00 -14.98
C GLU A 64 -7.47 -32.46 -14.92
N THR A 65 -6.58 -31.77 -15.63
CA THR A 65 -5.18 -32.11 -15.78
C THR A 65 -4.36 -31.79 -14.55
N SER A 66 -3.98 -32.77 -13.75
CA SER A 66 -3.14 -32.60 -12.54
C SER A 66 -1.81 -31.88 -12.83
N PHE A 67 -1.20 -32.13 -13.99
CA PHE A 67 0.07 -31.52 -14.39
C PHE A 67 0.00 -29.98 -14.41
N ILE A 68 -1.07 -29.40 -14.97
CA ILE A 68 -1.25 -27.93 -15.02
C ILE A 68 -1.44 -27.36 -13.63
N LYS A 69 -2.15 -28.06 -12.73
CA LYS A 69 -2.30 -27.66 -11.32
C LYS A 69 -0.95 -27.55 -10.61
N TYR A 70 -0.07 -28.55 -10.80
CA TYR A 70 1.27 -28.53 -10.20
C TYR A 70 2.12 -27.37 -10.74
N ILE A 71 2.11 -27.14 -12.05
CA ILE A 71 2.82 -26.00 -12.65
C ILE A 71 2.31 -24.67 -12.06
N PHE A 72 0.99 -24.51 -11.96
CA PHE A 72 0.39 -23.32 -11.38
C PHE A 72 0.84 -23.08 -9.92
N VAL A 73 0.81 -24.13 -9.09
CA VAL A 73 1.23 -24.03 -7.68
C VAL A 73 2.71 -23.65 -7.57
N ILE A 74 3.59 -24.31 -8.37
CA ILE A 74 5.02 -23.99 -8.37
C ILE A 74 5.25 -22.53 -8.80
N LEU A 75 4.58 -22.09 -9.86
CA LEU A 75 4.70 -20.72 -10.37
C LEU A 75 4.18 -19.71 -9.35
N ALA A 76 3.02 -19.94 -8.78
CA ALA A 76 2.43 -19.07 -7.75
C ALA A 76 3.36 -18.96 -6.52
N THR A 77 3.86 -20.12 -6.04
CA THR A 77 4.79 -20.17 -4.90
C THR A 77 6.09 -19.40 -5.22
N SER A 78 6.64 -19.57 -6.41
CA SER A 78 7.86 -18.86 -6.85
C SER A 78 7.65 -17.36 -6.91
N LEU A 79 6.50 -16.88 -7.39
CA LEU A 79 6.16 -15.46 -7.42
C LEU A 79 6.03 -14.87 -6.00
N VAL A 80 5.38 -15.60 -5.10
CA VAL A 80 5.25 -15.17 -3.69
C VAL A 80 6.62 -15.09 -3.02
N LEU A 81 7.47 -16.12 -3.18
CA LEU A 81 8.83 -16.12 -2.62
C LEU A 81 9.68 -14.97 -3.17
N SER A 82 9.62 -14.73 -4.48
CA SER A 82 10.32 -13.59 -5.11
C SER A 82 9.84 -12.24 -4.57
N SER A 83 8.55 -12.10 -4.31
CA SER A 83 7.99 -10.87 -3.73
C SER A 83 8.45 -10.67 -2.28
N ILE A 84 8.45 -11.73 -1.47
CA ILE A 84 8.92 -11.69 -0.08
C ILE A 84 10.41 -11.32 -0.03
N ASP A 85 11.25 -11.95 -0.87
CA ASP A 85 12.67 -11.63 -0.95
C ASP A 85 12.91 -10.16 -1.30
N THR A 86 12.20 -9.63 -2.28
CA THR A 86 12.29 -8.22 -2.68
C THR A 86 11.89 -7.28 -1.53
N LEU A 87 10.85 -7.61 -0.77
CA LEU A 87 10.40 -6.81 0.37
C LEU A 87 11.42 -6.85 1.52
N ILE A 88 11.96 -8.02 1.85
CA ILE A 88 12.99 -8.17 2.89
C ILE A 88 14.23 -7.38 2.52
N ASN A 89 14.70 -7.46 1.28
CA ASN A 89 15.85 -6.69 0.81
C ASN A 89 15.60 -5.17 0.85
N ALA A 90 14.40 -4.72 0.51
CA ALA A 90 14.01 -3.32 0.60
C ALA A 90 14.03 -2.81 2.06
N ILE A 91 13.48 -3.58 2.99
CA ILE A 91 13.49 -3.26 4.43
C ILE A 91 14.92 -3.25 4.96
N ASN A 92 15.72 -4.25 4.61
CA ASN A 92 17.11 -4.34 5.04
C ASN A 92 17.92 -3.11 4.59
N SER A 93 17.80 -2.71 3.33
CA SER A 93 18.49 -1.53 2.82
C SER A 93 18.10 -0.24 3.55
N GLN A 94 16.83 -0.11 3.93
CA GLN A 94 16.35 1.02 4.73
C GLN A 94 16.93 1.02 6.15
N ILE A 95 16.95 -0.13 6.81
CA ILE A 95 17.51 -0.27 8.15
C ILE A 95 19.01 0.04 8.13
N VAL A 96 19.75 -0.44 7.13
CA VAL A 96 21.17 -0.14 6.96
C VAL A 96 21.39 1.36 6.75
N SER A 97 20.61 2.01 5.90
CA SER A 97 20.68 3.45 5.68
C SER A 97 20.41 4.25 6.96
N LEU A 98 19.42 3.87 7.74
CA LEU A 98 19.12 4.50 9.03
C LEU A 98 20.24 4.26 10.05
N SER A 99 20.75 3.03 10.13
CA SER A 99 21.82 2.70 11.08
C SER A 99 23.12 3.45 10.80
N THR A 100 23.47 3.65 9.54
CA THR A 100 24.64 4.49 9.17
C THR A 100 24.41 5.95 9.53
N SER A 101 23.21 6.47 9.35
CA SER A 101 22.84 7.85 9.72
C SER A 101 22.90 8.09 11.23
N TYR A 102 22.57 7.08 12.04
CA TYR A 102 22.55 7.18 13.52
C TYR A 102 23.74 6.49 14.20
N SER A 103 24.77 6.06 13.45
CA SER A 103 25.98 5.38 13.97
C SER A 103 25.67 4.14 14.83
N LEU A 104 24.61 3.40 14.51
CA LEU A 104 24.21 2.19 15.22
C LEU A 104 25.13 1.01 14.84
N LYS A 105 25.39 0.08 15.77
CA LYS A 105 26.18 -1.12 15.49
C LYS A 105 25.46 -2.02 14.46
N SER A 106 26.22 -2.59 13.54
CA SER A 106 25.71 -3.50 12.49
C SER A 106 24.88 -4.69 13.02
N SER A 107 25.21 -5.21 14.21
CA SER A 107 24.44 -6.29 14.85
C SER A 107 23.01 -5.89 15.22
N SER A 108 22.75 -4.60 15.45
CA SER A 108 21.40 -4.11 15.74
C SER A 108 20.45 -4.25 14.54
N ASN A 109 20.98 -4.21 13.31
CA ASN A 109 20.18 -4.29 12.09
C ASN A 109 19.49 -5.64 11.93
N LEU A 110 20.21 -6.74 12.18
CA LEU A 110 19.66 -8.10 12.14
C LEU A 110 18.58 -8.29 13.21
N TYR A 111 18.79 -7.70 14.40
CA TYR A 111 17.79 -7.77 15.46
C TYR A 111 16.48 -7.08 15.05
N PHE A 112 16.54 -5.87 14.52
CA PHE A 112 15.35 -5.14 14.04
C PHE A 112 14.60 -5.89 12.94
N ILE A 113 15.33 -6.47 11.96
CA ILE A 113 14.71 -7.27 10.91
C ILE A 113 13.98 -8.47 11.48
N ASN A 114 14.61 -9.21 12.39
CA ASN A 114 13.99 -10.39 12.99
C ASN A 114 12.75 -10.04 13.82
N VAL A 115 12.78 -8.97 14.62
CA VAL A 115 11.62 -8.50 15.39
C VAL A 115 10.48 -8.12 14.43
N PHE A 116 10.79 -7.42 13.35
CA PHE A 116 9.80 -7.04 12.33
C PHE A 116 9.18 -8.27 11.66
N LEU A 117 9.99 -9.26 11.26
CA LEU A 117 9.51 -10.51 10.64
C LEU A 117 8.61 -11.31 11.58
N VAL A 118 8.95 -11.38 12.87
CA VAL A 118 8.10 -12.02 13.87
C VAL A 118 6.74 -11.31 14.01
N ALA A 119 6.73 -9.99 14.04
CA ALA A 119 5.50 -9.21 14.09
C ALA A 119 4.61 -9.45 12.85
N VAL A 120 5.21 -9.46 11.65
CA VAL A 120 4.51 -9.77 10.39
C VAL A 120 3.97 -11.20 10.42
N PHE A 121 4.73 -12.17 10.92
CA PHE A 121 4.28 -13.55 11.05
C PHE A 121 3.08 -13.69 11.97
N ILE A 122 3.09 -13.02 13.13
CA ILE A 122 1.96 -13.00 14.07
C ILE A 122 0.72 -12.38 13.41
N LEU A 123 0.87 -11.27 12.68
CA LEU A 123 -0.24 -10.64 11.97
C LEU A 123 -0.80 -11.54 10.86
N SER A 124 0.06 -12.20 10.10
CA SER A 124 -0.37 -13.10 9.03
C SER A 124 -1.09 -14.34 9.55
N SER A 125 -0.74 -14.82 10.75
CA SER A 125 -1.39 -15.98 11.39
C SER A 125 -2.82 -15.71 11.84
N GLN A 126 -3.26 -14.45 11.91
CA GLN A 126 -4.64 -14.08 12.26
C GLN A 126 -5.67 -14.39 11.16
N GLY A 127 -5.21 -14.75 9.96
CA GLY A 127 -6.10 -15.13 8.86
C GLY A 127 -6.94 -13.97 8.28
N TYR A 128 -6.47 -12.73 8.42
CA TYR A 128 -7.14 -11.61 7.77
C TYR A 128 -7.18 -11.78 6.26
N ASN A 129 -8.27 -11.31 5.64
CA ASN A 129 -8.37 -11.25 4.19
C ASN A 129 -7.22 -10.42 3.61
N VAL A 130 -6.51 -11.00 2.64
CA VAL A 130 -5.33 -10.38 2.00
C VAL A 130 -5.69 -9.02 1.39
N LEU A 131 -6.87 -8.91 0.74
CA LEU A 131 -7.37 -7.67 0.16
C LEU A 131 -7.51 -6.58 1.23
N TYR A 132 -8.05 -6.93 2.41
CA TYR A 132 -8.22 -5.98 3.51
C TYR A 132 -6.88 -5.42 4.00
N VAL A 133 -5.86 -6.27 4.14
CA VAL A 133 -4.51 -5.85 4.54
C VAL A 133 -3.86 -4.94 3.47
N PHE A 134 -4.05 -5.25 2.18
CA PHE A 134 -3.61 -4.39 1.09
C PHE A 134 -4.29 -3.02 1.12
N LEU A 135 -5.60 -2.97 1.34
CA LEU A 135 -6.34 -1.72 1.43
C LEU A 135 -5.86 -0.83 2.60
N ILE A 136 -5.46 -1.41 3.74
CA ILE A 136 -4.84 -0.65 4.84
C ILE A 136 -3.48 -0.07 4.39
N ALA A 137 -2.65 -0.84 3.70
CA ALA A 137 -1.38 -0.36 3.19
C ALA A 137 -1.58 0.78 2.16
N ASP A 138 -2.58 0.66 1.28
CA ASP A 138 -2.94 1.69 0.32
C ASP A 138 -3.47 2.96 1.00
N LEU A 139 -4.20 2.84 2.11
CA LEU A 139 -4.64 3.98 2.92
C LEU A 139 -3.43 4.79 3.42
N ILE A 140 -2.40 4.12 3.93
CA ILE A 140 -1.15 4.78 4.37
C ILE A 140 -0.50 5.51 3.19
N CYS A 141 -0.43 4.87 2.02
CA CYS A 141 0.09 5.49 0.81
C CYS A 141 -0.71 6.73 0.39
N CYS A 142 -2.03 6.67 0.44
CA CYS A 142 -2.91 7.79 0.10
C CYS A 142 -2.68 9.01 1.00
N CYS A 143 -2.41 8.80 2.28
CA CYS A 143 -2.13 9.88 3.22
C CYS A 143 -0.77 10.58 2.95
N LEU A 144 0.20 9.85 2.40
CA LEU A 144 1.56 10.31 2.16
C LEU A 144 1.77 10.91 0.76
N VAL A 145 1.01 10.42 -0.24
CA VAL A 145 1.30 10.67 -1.66
C VAL A 145 1.32 12.17 -2.02
N LEU A 146 0.34 12.92 -1.57
CA LEU A 146 0.23 14.32 -1.95
C LEU A 146 1.22 15.24 -1.23
N PRO A 147 1.42 15.17 0.09
CA PRO A 147 2.50 15.92 0.75
C PRO A 147 3.87 15.63 0.14
N PHE A 148 4.14 14.37 -0.21
CA PHE A 148 5.38 13.96 -0.84
C PHE A 148 5.54 14.53 -2.25
N LEU A 149 4.53 14.41 -3.12
CA LEU A 149 4.57 14.94 -4.48
C LEU A 149 4.69 16.46 -4.49
N LEU A 150 3.96 17.16 -3.64
CA LEU A 150 4.05 18.59 -3.55
C LEU A 150 5.45 19.04 -3.08
N GLY A 151 6.06 18.30 -2.16
CA GLY A 151 7.46 18.51 -1.78
C GLY A 151 8.42 18.36 -2.95
N LEU A 152 8.24 17.35 -3.81
CA LEU A 152 9.04 17.15 -5.03
C LEU A 152 8.85 18.28 -6.06
N PHE A 153 7.65 18.84 -6.18
CA PHE A 153 7.36 19.96 -7.08
C PHE A 153 7.80 21.32 -6.54
N GLY A 154 8.67 21.35 -5.53
CA GLY A 154 9.28 22.58 -5.04
C GLY A 154 8.41 23.38 -4.07
N PHE A 155 7.38 22.80 -3.50
CA PHE A 155 6.67 23.40 -2.39
C PHE A 155 7.56 23.37 -1.14
N ASN A 156 7.81 24.53 -0.54
CA ASN A 156 8.62 24.66 0.68
C ASN A 156 7.87 24.09 1.88
N ILE A 157 7.93 22.75 2.02
CA ILE A 157 7.33 21.99 3.12
C ILE A 157 8.45 21.39 3.94
N THR A 158 8.43 21.63 5.23
CA THR A 158 9.41 21.02 6.13
C THR A 158 9.07 19.56 6.39
N THR A 159 10.09 18.73 6.68
CA THR A 159 9.91 17.31 7.00
C THR A 159 8.93 17.12 8.18
N LYS A 160 8.98 17.98 9.18
CA LYS A 160 8.04 17.95 10.32
C LYS A 160 6.59 18.16 9.89
N GLN A 161 6.35 19.09 8.97
CA GLN A 161 5.01 19.33 8.42
C GLN A 161 4.48 18.12 7.66
N ILE A 162 5.31 17.47 6.85
CA ILE A 162 4.93 16.23 6.14
C ILE A 162 4.49 15.15 7.14
N TYR A 163 5.25 14.94 8.21
CA TYR A 163 4.85 13.95 9.23
C TYR A 163 3.52 14.28 9.90
N ILE A 164 3.32 15.54 10.29
CA ILE A 164 2.07 15.97 10.96
C ILE A 164 0.88 15.81 10.01
N ILE A 165 0.99 16.29 8.76
CA ILE A 165 -0.08 16.17 7.77
C ILE A 165 -0.44 14.71 7.53
N SER A 166 0.57 13.87 7.30
CA SER A 166 0.37 12.45 7.02
C SER A 166 -0.24 11.72 8.20
N PHE A 167 0.19 12.04 9.42
CA PHE A 167 -0.35 11.42 10.64
C PHE A 167 -1.81 11.81 10.87
N LEU A 168 -2.16 13.11 10.75
CA LEU A 168 -3.53 13.56 10.89
C LEU A 168 -4.45 13.01 9.80
N SER A 169 -3.96 12.94 8.55
CA SER A 169 -4.70 12.34 7.45
C SER A 169 -4.92 10.85 7.66
N LEU A 170 -3.93 10.14 8.19
CA LEU A 170 -4.03 8.71 8.51
C LEU A 170 -5.05 8.45 9.63
N LEU A 171 -5.03 9.25 10.70
CA LEU A 171 -6.02 9.15 11.78
C LEU A 171 -7.43 9.32 11.22
N LEU A 172 -7.64 10.32 10.39
CA LEU A 172 -8.94 10.57 9.77
C LEU A 172 -9.34 9.43 8.82
N GLY A 173 -8.38 8.91 8.05
CA GLY A 173 -8.59 7.75 7.19
C GLY A 173 -9.01 6.50 7.96
N ILE A 174 -8.33 6.17 9.06
CA ILE A 174 -8.65 5.02 9.92
C ILE A 174 -10.05 5.15 10.53
N LEU A 175 -10.46 6.36 10.95
CA LEU A 175 -11.80 6.59 11.50
C LEU A 175 -12.92 6.31 10.49
N ILE A 176 -12.67 6.55 9.20
CA ILE A 176 -13.63 6.32 8.12
C ILE A 176 -13.50 4.91 7.54
N PHE A 177 -12.34 4.26 7.72
CA PHE A 177 -12.06 2.96 7.14
C PHE A 177 -13.04 1.91 7.68
N PRO A 178 -13.61 1.06 6.79
CA PRO A 178 -14.56 0.04 7.22
C PRO A 178 -13.86 -1.08 8.00
N ASP A 179 -14.65 -1.78 8.82
CA ASP A 179 -14.25 -3.03 9.47
C ASP A 179 -13.98 -4.15 8.44
N PRO A 180 -13.36 -5.29 8.82
CA PRO A 180 -13.07 -6.38 7.90
C PRO A 180 -14.30 -6.98 7.21
N SER A 181 -15.50 -6.78 7.76
CA SER A 181 -16.78 -7.20 7.19
C SER A 181 -17.39 -6.15 6.23
N TYR A 182 -16.76 -4.99 6.08
CA TYR A 182 -17.25 -3.83 5.32
C TYR A 182 -18.62 -3.30 5.74
N SER A 183 -19.07 -3.68 6.94
CA SER A 183 -20.43 -3.35 7.44
C SER A 183 -20.47 -1.99 8.15
N LYS A 184 -19.46 -1.69 8.95
CA LYS A 184 -19.40 -0.51 9.83
C LYS A 184 -18.08 0.25 9.68
N ASN A 185 -18.07 1.50 10.12
CA ASN A 185 -16.87 2.32 10.28
C ASN A 185 -16.79 2.81 11.72
N ILE A 186 -15.59 3.03 12.24
CA ILE A 186 -15.36 3.56 13.59
C ILE A 186 -16.08 4.90 13.78
N LEU A 187 -16.08 5.75 12.76
CA LEU A 187 -16.71 7.07 12.81
C LEU A 187 -18.24 6.98 12.98
N SER A 188 -18.90 6.07 12.26
CA SER A 188 -20.35 5.88 12.37
C SER A 188 -20.77 5.34 13.74
N ASP A 189 -19.97 4.44 14.31
CA ASP A 189 -20.23 3.87 15.63
C ASP A 189 -19.99 4.88 16.76
N PHE A 190 -18.92 5.71 16.64
CA PHE A 190 -18.55 6.68 17.67
C PHE A 190 -19.47 7.89 17.71
N LEU A 191 -19.87 8.43 16.55
CA LEU A 191 -20.66 9.65 16.48
C LEU A 191 -22.17 9.41 16.41
N ASN A 192 -22.63 8.17 16.22
CA ASN A 192 -24.03 7.81 15.95
C ASN A 192 -24.66 8.68 14.82
N ILE A 193 -23.84 9.22 13.91
CA ILE A 193 -24.27 10.08 12.81
C ILE A 193 -24.18 9.27 11.52
N ASN A 194 -25.30 9.14 10.83
CA ASN A 194 -25.37 8.49 9.53
C ASN A 194 -25.05 9.49 8.42
N PHE A 195 -23.78 9.63 8.09
CA PHE A 195 -23.37 10.31 6.85
C PHE A 195 -23.69 9.40 5.66
N THR A 196 -24.78 9.67 4.96
CA THR A 196 -25.26 8.83 3.84
C THR A 196 -24.19 8.57 2.78
N PHE A 197 -23.37 9.58 2.44
CA PHE A 197 -22.29 9.45 1.49
C PHE A 197 -21.18 8.49 2.00
N ILE A 198 -20.74 8.65 3.26
CA ILE A 198 -19.71 7.79 3.86
C ILE A 198 -20.22 6.36 3.97
N ASN A 199 -21.47 6.16 4.34
CA ASN A 199 -22.05 4.83 4.50
C ASN A 199 -22.27 4.10 3.17
N ASN A 200 -22.64 4.81 2.09
CA ASN A 200 -22.87 4.21 0.78
C ASN A 200 -21.55 3.90 0.05
N TYR A 201 -20.51 4.72 0.27
CA TYR A 201 -19.23 4.62 -0.43
C TYR A 201 -18.05 4.49 0.55
N LYS A 202 -18.15 3.56 1.52
CA LYS A 202 -17.21 3.42 2.64
C LYS A 202 -15.75 3.34 2.20
N LEU A 203 -15.43 2.44 1.29
CA LEU A 203 -14.06 2.30 0.78
C LEU A 203 -13.62 3.54 0.01
N PHE A 204 -14.44 4.05 -0.90
CA PHE A 204 -14.09 5.22 -1.69
C PHE A 204 -13.87 6.45 -0.80
N SER A 205 -14.74 6.69 0.18
CA SER A 205 -14.61 7.80 1.10
C SER A 205 -13.38 7.68 2.02
N SER A 206 -13.04 6.47 2.46
CA SER A 206 -11.87 6.24 3.32
C SER A 206 -10.53 6.57 2.63
N PHE A 207 -10.47 6.51 1.30
CA PHE A 207 -9.30 6.93 0.53
C PHE A 207 -9.38 8.40 0.10
N LEU A 208 -10.55 8.82 -0.40
CA LEU A 208 -10.73 10.16 -0.95
C LEU A 208 -10.58 11.26 0.13
N VAL A 209 -11.20 11.05 1.29
CA VAL A 209 -11.21 12.06 2.37
C VAL A 209 -9.80 12.34 2.91
N PRO A 210 -8.95 11.35 3.24
CA PRO A 210 -7.56 11.61 3.64
C PRO A 210 -6.72 12.29 2.56
N ILE A 211 -6.93 11.95 1.28
CA ILE A 211 -6.24 12.59 0.17
C ILE A 211 -6.60 14.08 0.11
N LEU A 212 -7.89 14.41 0.12
CA LEU A 212 -8.35 15.81 0.11
C LEU A 212 -7.89 16.56 1.35
N PHE A 213 -7.97 15.93 2.52
CA PHE A 213 -7.55 16.52 3.77
C PHE A 213 -6.04 16.81 3.79
N SER A 214 -5.21 15.87 3.34
CA SER A 214 -3.77 16.06 3.24
C SER A 214 -3.40 17.16 2.25
N THR A 215 -4.13 17.31 1.14
CA THR A 215 -3.94 18.40 0.16
C THR A 215 -4.28 19.75 0.77
N ILE A 216 -5.45 19.85 1.40
CA ILE A 216 -5.91 21.10 2.03
C ILE A 216 -4.92 21.53 3.11
N LEU A 217 -4.51 20.64 4.00
CA LEU A 217 -3.53 20.95 5.04
C LEU A 217 -2.18 21.37 4.45
N THR A 218 -1.71 20.71 3.39
CA THR A 218 -0.46 21.07 2.72
C THR A 218 -0.51 22.49 2.14
N LEU A 219 -1.63 22.84 1.51
CA LEU A 219 -1.84 24.19 0.94
C LEU A 219 -1.98 25.26 2.02
N LEU A 220 -2.66 24.97 3.11
CA LEU A 220 -2.80 25.87 4.25
C LEU A 220 -1.46 26.13 4.95
N MET A 221 -0.66 25.09 5.13
CA MET A 221 0.66 25.22 5.74
C MET A 221 1.66 26.03 4.91
N LYS A 222 1.54 26.00 3.58
CA LYS A 222 2.33 26.85 2.68
C LYS A 222 2.05 28.34 2.89
N LYS A 223 0.78 28.71 3.07
CA LYS A 223 0.33 30.11 3.17
C LYS A 223 0.74 30.76 4.50
N ASN A 224 0.93 29.98 5.55
CA ASN A 224 1.09 30.45 6.94
C ASN A 224 2.48 30.14 7.51
N GLY A 225 3.55 30.38 6.77
CA GLY A 225 4.93 30.24 7.30
C GLY A 225 5.23 31.02 8.59
N ILE A 226 4.27 31.76 9.13
CA ILE A 226 4.39 32.62 10.32
C ILE A 226 3.60 32.10 11.53
N TYR A 227 2.57 31.26 11.37
CA TYR A 227 1.64 30.95 12.48
C TYR A 227 1.90 29.62 13.21
N TRP A 228 2.90 28.83 12.82
CA TRP A 228 3.18 27.52 13.44
C TRP A 228 4.02 27.57 14.71
N SER A 229 4.58 28.71 15.06
CA SER A 229 5.22 28.90 16.37
C SER A 229 4.23 28.81 17.55
N ILE A 230 2.95 29.02 17.31
CA ILE A 230 1.91 29.03 18.37
C ILE A 230 1.38 27.62 18.65
N PHE A 231 1.32 26.72 17.64
CA PHE A 231 0.76 25.36 17.82
C PHE A 231 1.75 24.33 18.41
N ILE A 232 3.04 24.66 18.45
CA ILE A 232 4.10 23.82 19.06
C ILE A 232 4.34 24.23 20.54
N MET A 233 3.74 25.32 21.02
CA MET A 233 3.84 25.79 22.40
C MET A 233 2.68 25.37 23.31
N ILE A 234 1.68 24.66 22.82
CA ILE A 234 0.63 23.99 23.58
C ILE A 234 0.84 22.47 23.52
#